data_48fb2bb92712baff80a8e5f5a5aace28
#
_entry.id   48fb2bb92712baff80a8e5f5a5aace28
#
_cell.length_a   1.000
_cell.length_b   1.000
_cell.length_c   1.000
_cell.angle_alpha   90.00
_cell.angle_beta   90.00
_cell.angle_gamma   90.00
#
_symmetry.space_group_name_H-M   'P 1'
#
loop_
_entity.id
_entity.type
_entity.pdbx_description
1 polymer ?
#
loop_
_entity_poly.entity_id
_entity_poly.type
_entity_poly.pdbx_seq_one_letter_code
_entity_poly.pdbx_strand_id
1 'polypeptide(L)'
;MLGINTSFELGDGRVVTIETGKLAKQADGSAVVRMGDTMILATVCCKKEAVEGTDFMPLQVEYQEKYGALGRIPGGFFRREARPSEYEILIARLVDRAIRPLFPANFHAETQVIVTLISGDKNQLPDCLACLAASSAIAVSNIPFECPVSEVRVGRVNGQFVVNRSEERRVGKECDPACR
;
A
#
# COMPACT_ATOMS: atom_id res chain seq x y z
N MET A 1 -18.82 16.69 -4.18
CA MET A 1 -17.85 17.11 -3.14
C MET A 1 -16.48 17.15 -3.77
N LEU A 2 -15.76 18.24 -3.62
CA LEU A 2 -14.34 18.33 -4.00
C LEU A 2 -13.55 17.45 -3.01
N GLY A 3 -12.65 16.61 -3.52
CA GLY A 3 -11.76 15.84 -2.65
C GLY A 3 -10.82 16.76 -1.88
N ILE A 4 -10.41 16.33 -0.70
CA ILE A 4 -9.38 17.00 0.10
C ILE A 4 -8.05 16.40 -0.29
N ASN A 5 -7.06 17.23 -0.58
CA ASN A 5 -5.71 16.78 -0.92
C ASN A 5 -4.65 17.49 -0.08
N THR A 6 -3.59 16.80 0.20
CA THR A 6 -2.38 17.35 0.80
C THR A 6 -1.16 16.77 0.09
N SER A 7 -0.07 17.49 0.11
CA SER A 7 1.17 17.04 -0.52
C SER A 7 2.38 17.40 0.33
N PHE A 8 3.41 16.57 0.24
CA PHE A 8 4.71 16.83 0.86
C PHE A 8 5.83 16.41 -0.07
N GLU A 9 6.97 17.03 0.08
CA GLU A 9 8.17 16.76 -0.70
C GLU A 9 9.10 15.83 0.08
N LEU A 10 9.62 14.81 -0.61
CA LEU A 10 10.70 13.98 -0.11
C LEU A 10 12.02 14.75 -0.28
N GLY A 11 13.02 14.45 0.55
CA GLY A 11 14.32 15.15 0.53
C GLY A 11 15.09 15.09 -0.79
N ASP A 12 14.59 14.36 -1.78
CA ASP A 12 15.15 14.23 -3.14
C ASP A 12 14.32 14.97 -4.22
N GLY A 13 13.36 15.80 -3.82
CA GLY A 13 12.52 16.60 -4.73
C GLY A 13 11.30 15.87 -5.27
N ARG A 14 11.07 14.59 -4.93
CA ARG A 14 9.83 13.88 -5.30
C ARG A 14 8.68 14.33 -4.42
N VAL A 15 7.54 14.59 -5.03
CA VAL A 15 6.32 15.03 -4.32
C VAL A 15 5.37 13.84 -4.17
N VAL A 16 4.91 13.61 -2.95
CA VAL A 16 3.85 12.66 -2.63
C VAL A 16 2.59 13.43 -2.33
N THR A 17 1.48 13.05 -2.98
CA THR A 17 0.16 13.65 -2.78
C THR A 17 -0.79 12.62 -2.21
N ILE A 18 -1.53 12.98 -1.18
CA ILE A 18 -2.58 12.16 -0.56
C ILE A 18 -3.91 12.86 -0.83
N GLU A 19 -4.86 12.15 -1.42
CA GLU A 19 -6.21 12.65 -1.73
C GLU A 19 -7.27 11.73 -1.09
N THR A 20 -8.31 12.32 -0.50
CA THR A 20 -9.45 11.60 0.07
C THR A 20 -10.79 12.20 -0.33
N GLY A 21 -11.88 11.42 -0.18
CA GLY A 21 -13.26 11.87 -0.40
C GLY A 21 -13.71 11.93 -1.85
N LYS A 22 -12.88 11.55 -2.82
CA LYS A 22 -13.22 11.56 -4.26
C LYS A 22 -13.63 10.18 -4.77
N LEU A 23 -12.85 9.16 -4.45
CA LEU A 23 -13.08 7.78 -4.86
C LEU A 23 -13.55 6.93 -3.68
N ALA A 24 -14.19 5.79 -3.98
CA ALA A 24 -14.62 4.77 -3.02
C ALA A 24 -15.43 5.33 -1.83
N LYS A 25 -16.42 6.17 -2.10
CA LYS A 25 -17.24 6.87 -1.09
C LYS A 25 -18.13 5.96 -0.23
N GLN A 26 -18.26 4.69 -0.58
CA GLN A 26 -19.03 3.70 0.19
C GLN A 26 -18.18 2.96 1.22
N ALA A 27 -16.85 3.08 1.15
CA ALA A 27 -15.96 2.55 2.16
C ALA A 27 -15.98 3.44 3.40
N ASP A 28 -15.66 2.88 4.57
CA ASP A 28 -15.54 3.64 5.82
C ASP A 28 -14.41 4.66 5.76
N GLY A 29 -13.35 4.33 5.03
CA GLY A 29 -12.27 5.26 4.71
C GLY A 29 -11.65 4.94 3.35
N SER A 30 -11.20 5.96 2.64
CA SER A 30 -10.51 5.82 1.38
C SER A 30 -9.46 6.91 1.18
N ALA A 31 -8.31 6.52 0.65
CA ALA A 31 -7.24 7.45 0.30
C ALA A 31 -6.59 7.06 -1.01
N VAL A 32 -6.24 8.03 -1.83
CA VAL A 32 -5.40 7.88 -3.02
C VAL A 32 -4.05 8.50 -2.71
N VAL A 33 -3.00 7.71 -2.85
CA VAL A 33 -1.63 8.20 -2.74
C VAL A 33 -0.99 8.21 -4.12
N ARG A 34 -0.41 9.33 -4.48
CA ARG A 34 0.24 9.54 -5.76
C ARG A 34 1.68 10.02 -5.58
N MET A 35 2.59 9.45 -6.34
CA MET A 35 3.97 9.92 -6.51
C MET A 35 4.33 9.82 -7.99
N GLY A 36 4.50 10.97 -8.65
CA GLY A 36 4.65 11.00 -10.11
C GLY A 36 3.43 10.42 -10.83
N ASP A 37 3.63 9.42 -11.67
CA ASP A 37 2.56 8.72 -12.41
C ASP A 37 2.08 7.45 -11.69
N THR A 38 2.71 7.07 -10.58
CA THR A 38 2.24 5.97 -9.74
C THR A 38 1.12 6.43 -8.82
N MET A 39 -0.03 5.76 -8.88
CA MET A 39 -1.22 6.03 -8.07
C MET A 39 -1.74 4.75 -7.44
N ILE A 40 -1.97 4.80 -6.14
CA ILE A 40 -2.52 3.71 -5.33
C ILE A 40 -3.79 4.19 -4.65
N LEU A 41 -4.85 3.40 -4.75
CA LEU A 41 -6.07 3.56 -3.97
C LEU A 41 -6.07 2.57 -2.81
N ALA A 42 -6.20 3.04 -1.61
CA ALA A 42 -6.49 2.22 -0.44
C ALA A 42 -7.91 2.49 0.06
N THR A 43 -8.60 1.42 0.42
CA THR A 43 -9.94 1.47 1.01
C THR A 43 -9.97 0.62 2.26
N VAL A 44 -10.72 1.06 3.26
CA VAL A 44 -10.94 0.30 4.48
C VAL A 44 -12.43 0.19 4.76
N CYS A 45 -12.85 -1.02 5.15
CA CYS A 45 -14.19 -1.33 5.62
C CYS A 45 -14.08 -2.11 6.93
N CYS A 46 -14.93 -1.74 7.89
CA CYS A 46 -14.95 -2.36 9.20
C CYS A 46 -16.38 -2.75 9.58
N LYS A 47 -16.57 -3.93 10.19
CA LYS A 47 -17.84 -4.28 10.81
C LYS A 47 -18.08 -3.42 12.04
N LYS A 48 -19.34 -3.04 12.28
CA LYS A 48 -19.70 -2.21 13.43
C LYS A 48 -19.56 -2.93 14.77
N GLU A 49 -19.71 -4.24 14.76
CA GLU A 49 -19.69 -5.08 15.95
C GLU A 49 -18.70 -6.23 15.77
N ALA A 50 -18.00 -6.55 16.86
CA ALA A 50 -17.16 -7.74 16.91
C ALA A 50 -18.03 -9.01 16.99
N VAL A 51 -17.56 -10.11 16.44
CA VAL A 51 -18.21 -11.42 16.61
C VAL A 51 -17.97 -11.90 18.03
N GLU A 52 -19.03 -12.33 18.73
CA GLU A 52 -18.94 -12.89 20.10
C GLU A 52 -17.93 -14.04 20.16
N GLY A 53 -17.07 -14.02 21.18
CA GLY A 53 -16.06 -15.04 21.40
C GLY A 53 -14.77 -14.86 20.60
N THR A 54 -14.61 -13.75 19.87
CA THR A 54 -13.36 -13.44 19.17
C THR A 54 -12.40 -12.73 20.12
N ASP A 55 -11.26 -13.36 20.38
CA ASP A 55 -10.17 -12.87 21.25
C ASP A 55 -8.95 -12.32 20.48
N PHE A 56 -9.05 -12.21 19.15
CA PHE A 56 -8.04 -11.64 18.27
C PHE A 56 -8.66 -10.62 17.33
N MET A 57 -7.83 -9.76 16.72
CA MET A 57 -8.26 -8.81 15.71
C MET A 57 -8.27 -9.47 14.32
N PRO A 58 -9.46 -9.68 13.70
CA PRO A 58 -9.56 -10.20 12.33
C PRO A 58 -9.29 -9.08 11.31
N LEU A 59 -8.01 -8.82 11.05
CA LEU A 59 -7.54 -7.89 10.02
C LEU A 59 -7.18 -8.66 8.76
N GLN A 60 -7.75 -8.26 7.64
CA GLN A 60 -7.43 -8.74 6.31
C GLN A 60 -6.86 -7.60 5.48
N VAL A 61 -5.65 -7.78 4.96
CA VAL A 61 -5.00 -6.83 4.07
C VAL A 61 -4.79 -7.50 2.73
N GLU A 62 -5.24 -6.83 1.67
CA GLU A 62 -5.04 -7.26 0.28
C GLU A 62 -4.30 -6.16 -0.49
N TYR A 63 -3.31 -6.57 -1.27
CA TYR A 63 -2.61 -5.70 -2.21
C TYR A 63 -2.75 -6.29 -3.62
N GLN A 64 -3.12 -5.46 -4.57
CA GLN A 64 -3.39 -5.88 -5.95
C GLN A 64 -2.75 -4.93 -6.96
N GLU A 65 -1.98 -5.48 -7.90
CA GLU A 65 -1.45 -4.78 -9.08
C GLU A 65 -2.18 -5.26 -10.33
N LYS A 66 -3.17 -4.49 -10.78
CA LYS A 66 -3.92 -4.86 -11.98
C LYS A 66 -3.11 -4.57 -13.25
N TYR A 67 -3.19 -5.48 -14.23
CA TYR A 67 -2.55 -5.29 -15.53
C TYR A 67 -2.95 -3.98 -16.20
N GLY A 68 -4.21 -3.56 -16.03
CA GLY A 68 -4.73 -2.30 -16.55
C GLY A 68 -3.99 -1.06 -16.02
N ALA A 69 -3.43 -1.10 -14.81
CA ALA A 69 -2.65 -0.02 -14.24
C ALA A 69 -1.36 0.29 -15.03
N LEU A 70 -0.85 -0.70 -15.76
CA LEU A 70 0.32 -0.59 -16.63
C LEU A 70 -0.05 -0.55 -18.13
N GLY A 71 -1.34 -0.36 -18.46
CA GLY A 71 -1.82 -0.38 -19.82
C GLY A 71 -1.69 -1.74 -20.51
N ARG A 72 -1.63 -2.83 -19.76
CA ARG A 72 -1.46 -4.20 -20.27
C ARG A 72 -2.76 -4.99 -20.15
N ILE A 73 -2.91 -5.98 -21.04
CA ILE A 73 -4.00 -6.97 -20.99
C ILE A 73 -3.43 -8.27 -20.46
N PRO A 74 -4.13 -8.99 -19.56
CA PRO A 74 -3.70 -10.30 -19.11
C PRO A 74 -3.49 -11.24 -20.29
N GLY A 75 -2.30 -11.81 -20.40
CA GLY A 75 -1.92 -12.76 -21.46
C GLY A 75 -1.48 -14.10 -20.89
N GLY A 76 -1.45 -15.14 -21.73
CA GLY A 76 -1.03 -16.48 -21.35
C GLY A 76 -2.16 -17.40 -20.95
N PHE A 77 -1.82 -18.55 -20.34
CA PHE A 77 -2.76 -19.61 -19.99
C PHE A 77 -3.84 -19.14 -19.01
N PHE A 78 -3.45 -18.37 -18.00
CA PHE A 78 -4.37 -17.74 -17.04
C PHE A 78 -4.72 -16.33 -17.50
N ARG A 79 -5.70 -16.18 -18.37
CA ARG A 79 -6.17 -14.88 -18.86
C ARG A 79 -6.95 -14.06 -17.83
N ARG A 80 -6.90 -14.41 -16.56
CA ARG A 80 -7.64 -13.76 -15.46
C ARG A 80 -6.68 -13.34 -14.35
N GLU A 81 -6.92 -12.19 -13.78
CA GLU A 81 -6.27 -11.68 -12.57
C GLU A 81 -6.91 -12.33 -11.32
N ALA A 82 -6.94 -13.69 -11.27
CA ALA A 82 -7.72 -14.41 -10.27
C ALA A 82 -6.95 -14.74 -8.99
N ARG A 83 -5.62 -14.78 -9.06
CA ARG A 83 -4.77 -15.09 -7.90
C ARG A 83 -3.71 -14.03 -7.74
N PRO A 84 -3.52 -13.51 -6.51
CA PRO A 84 -2.42 -12.61 -6.23
C PRO A 84 -1.08 -13.35 -6.47
N SER A 85 -0.11 -12.63 -7.00
CA SER A 85 1.27 -13.09 -7.16
C SER A 85 1.96 -13.22 -5.80
N GLU A 86 3.06 -13.96 -5.73
CA GLU A 86 3.88 -14.05 -4.51
C GLU A 86 4.34 -12.67 -4.02
N TYR A 87 4.62 -11.77 -4.95
CA TYR A 87 5.00 -10.40 -4.66
C TYR A 87 3.85 -9.61 -4.01
N GLU A 88 2.64 -9.71 -4.54
CA GLU A 88 1.46 -9.05 -3.96
C GLU A 88 1.14 -9.56 -2.56
N ILE A 89 1.28 -10.88 -2.35
CA ILE A 89 1.10 -11.50 -1.04
C ILE A 89 2.15 -10.99 -0.05
N LEU A 90 3.41 -10.85 -0.49
CA LEU A 90 4.49 -10.35 0.37
C LEU A 90 4.21 -8.92 0.83
N ILE A 91 3.82 -8.03 -0.10
CA ILE A 91 3.49 -6.63 0.23
C ILE A 91 2.29 -6.57 1.17
N ALA A 92 1.23 -7.33 0.89
CA ALA A 92 0.06 -7.37 1.77
C ALA A 92 0.43 -7.77 3.21
N ARG A 93 1.34 -8.74 3.37
CA ARG A 93 1.85 -9.16 4.70
C ARG A 93 2.73 -8.11 5.37
N LEU A 94 3.55 -7.38 4.60
CA LEU A 94 4.35 -6.29 5.15
C LEU A 94 3.45 -5.16 5.67
N VAL A 95 2.45 -4.75 4.89
CA VAL A 95 1.46 -3.75 5.30
C VAL A 95 0.68 -4.22 6.52
N ASP A 96 0.17 -5.47 6.54
CA ASP A 96 -0.53 -6.03 7.70
C ASP A 96 0.33 -5.97 8.96
N ARG A 97 1.59 -6.38 8.86
CA ARG A 97 2.53 -6.37 9.98
C ARG A 97 2.84 -4.96 10.49
N ALA A 98 2.85 -3.97 9.61
CA ALA A 98 3.11 -2.59 9.97
C ALA A 98 1.91 -1.92 10.66
N ILE A 99 0.67 -2.18 10.19
CA ILE A 99 -0.52 -1.49 10.69
C ILE A 99 -1.19 -2.22 11.87
N ARG A 100 -1.08 -3.55 11.97
CA ARG A 100 -1.74 -4.37 13.00
C ARG A 100 -1.43 -3.93 14.45
N PRO A 101 -0.17 -3.63 14.82
CA PRO A 101 0.16 -3.21 16.19
C PRO A 101 -0.42 -1.86 16.59
N LEU A 102 -0.93 -1.06 15.63
CA LEU A 102 -1.44 0.29 15.85
C LEU A 102 -2.94 0.33 16.17
N PHE A 103 -3.58 -0.83 16.18
CA PHE A 103 -4.96 -0.94 16.65
C PHE A 103 -4.98 -1.19 18.16
N PRO A 104 -5.95 -0.65 18.88
CA PRO A 104 -6.11 -0.92 20.31
C PRO A 104 -6.30 -2.42 20.61
N ALA A 105 -5.73 -2.90 21.70
CA ALA A 105 -5.78 -4.32 22.08
C ALA A 105 -7.20 -4.86 22.28
N ASN A 106 -8.16 -4.00 22.60
CA ASN A 106 -9.57 -4.34 22.78
C ASN A 106 -10.41 -4.22 21.49
N PHE A 107 -9.79 -3.95 20.35
CA PHE A 107 -10.49 -3.83 19.08
C PHE A 107 -10.53 -5.17 18.36
N HIS A 108 -11.72 -5.79 18.27
CA HIS A 108 -11.94 -7.11 17.67
C HIS A 108 -12.93 -7.11 16.51
N ALA A 109 -13.26 -5.94 15.97
CA ALA A 109 -14.12 -5.84 14.80
C ALA A 109 -13.37 -6.26 13.51
N GLU A 110 -14.04 -7.07 12.69
CA GLU A 110 -13.47 -7.51 11.41
C GLU A 110 -13.22 -6.32 10.50
N THR A 111 -11.97 -6.15 10.12
CA THR A 111 -11.49 -5.02 9.31
C THR A 111 -10.82 -5.52 8.06
N GLN A 112 -11.23 -4.99 6.91
CA GLN A 112 -10.65 -5.30 5.61
C GLN A 112 -10.03 -4.05 5.01
N VAL A 113 -8.76 -4.15 4.61
CA VAL A 113 -8.01 -3.10 3.93
C VAL A 113 -7.62 -3.60 2.54
N ILE A 114 -8.07 -2.92 1.51
CA ILE A 114 -7.76 -3.27 0.12
C ILE A 114 -6.93 -2.13 -0.48
N VAL A 115 -5.75 -2.47 -0.95
CA VAL A 115 -4.80 -1.55 -1.61
C VAL A 115 -4.67 -1.95 -3.06
N THR A 116 -5.05 -1.07 -3.98
CA THR A 116 -5.08 -1.35 -5.41
C THR A 116 -4.24 -0.34 -6.18
N LEU A 117 -3.32 -0.84 -7.00
CA LEU A 117 -2.59 -0.02 -7.95
C LEU A 117 -3.53 0.43 -9.08
N ILE A 118 -3.73 1.74 -9.23
CA ILE A 118 -4.57 2.34 -10.28
C ILE A 118 -3.73 2.69 -11.51
N SER A 119 -2.55 3.27 -11.27
CA SER A 119 -1.59 3.64 -12.31
C SER A 119 -0.18 3.35 -11.82
N GLY A 120 0.65 2.79 -12.68
CA GLY A 120 2.03 2.42 -12.34
C GLY A 120 3.02 3.02 -13.32
N ASP A 121 4.11 3.56 -12.80
CA ASP A 121 5.30 3.95 -13.56
C ASP A 121 6.41 2.90 -13.36
N LYS A 122 7.19 2.67 -14.42
CA LYS A 122 8.33 1.75 -14.39
C LYS A 122 9.47 2.23 -13.48
N ASN A 123 9.55 3.54 -13.26
CA ASN A 123 10.61 4.18 -12.50
C ASN A 123 10.29 4.30 -11.00
N GLN A 124 9.04 4.03 -10.61
CA GLN A 124 8.60 4.16 -9.22
C GLN A 124 7.87 2.90 -8.78
N LEU A 125 8.43 2.27 -7.75
CA LEU A 125 7.85 1.04 -7.20
C LEU A 125 6.60 1.38 -6.39
N PRO A 126 5.45 0.77 -6.70
CA PRO A 126 4.20 1.06 -6.01
C PRO A 126 4.18 0.53 -4.57
N ASP A 127 4.93 -0.53 -4.27
CA ASP A 127 4.98 -1.16 -2.95
C ASP A 127 5.36 -0.20 -1.82
N CYS A 128 6.30 0.72 -2.08
CA CYS A 128 6.73 1.71 -1.10
C CYS A 128 5.65 2.73 -0.69
N LEU A 129 4.55 2.82 -1.45
CA LEU A 129 3.41 3.69 -1.14
C LEU A 129 2.24 2.92 -0.53
N ALA A 130 2.27 1.60 -0.54
CA ALA A 130 1.14 0.76 -0.13
C ALA A 130 0.76 0.96 1.34
N CYS A 131 1.75 0.94 2.24
CA CYS A 131 1.51 1.14 3.66
C CYS A 131 1.03 2.58 3.97
N LEU A 132 1.61 3.58 3.31
CA LEU A 132 1.17 4.97 3.46
C LEU A 132 -0.29 5.14 3.02
N ALA A 133 -0.68 4.51 1.90
CA ALA A 133 -2.04 4.55 1.40
C ALA A 133 -3.02 3.86 2.37
N ALA A 134 -2.69 2.65 2.84
CA ALA A 134 -3.50 1.91 3.81
C ALA A 134 -3.67 2.69 5.12
N SER A 135 -2.59 3.20 5.68
CA SER A 135 -2.57 4.00 6.90
C SER A 135 -3.38 5.28 6.76
N SER A 136 -3.25 5.97 5.62
CA SER A 136 -4.04 7.18 5.33
C SER A 136 -5.54 6.88 5.21
N ALA A 137 -5.92 5.75 4.59
CA ALA A 137 -7.32 5.33 4.49
C ALA A 137 -7.92 5.02 5.86
N ILE A 138 -7.16 4.37 6.76
CA ILE A 138 -7.60 4.11 8.13
C ILE A 138 -7.72 5.43 8.92
N ALA A 139 -6.73 6.32 8.79
CA ALA A 139 -6.71 7.58 9.53
C ALA A 139 -7.87 8.53 9.19
N VAL A 140 -8.44 8.45 7.99
CA VAL A 140 -9.63 9.24 7.59
C VAL A 140 -10.95 8.52 7.89
N SER A 141 -10.92 7.31 8.43
CA SER A 141 -12.09 6.53 8.85
C SER A 141 -12.44 6.78 10.31
N ASN A 142 -13.54 6.18 10.76
CA ASN A 142 -13.94 6.17 12.17
C ASN A 142 -13.30 5.03 12.99
N ILE A 143 -12.39 4.29 12.39
CA ILE A 143 -11.74 3.12 13.01
C ILE A 143 -10.68 3.63 14.00
N PRO A 144 -10.62 3.12 15.23
CA PRO A 144 -9.62 3.52 16.21
C PRO A 144 -8.22 3.09 15.74
N PHE A 145 -7.34 4.05 15.58
CA PHE A 145 -5.99 3.87 15.07
C PHE A 145 -5.04 4.85 15.76
N GLU A 146 -3.94 4.35 16.35
CA GLU A 146 -3.08 5.18 17.20
C GLU A 146 -2.37 6.29 16.43
N CYS A 147 -1.72 5.94 15.32
CA CYS A 147 -1.01 6.92 14.49
C CYS A 147 -0.84 6.43 13.06
N PRO A 148 -0.75 7.34 12.06
CA PRO A 148 -0.37 6.99 10.71
C PRO A 148 1.06 6.44 10.66
N VAL A 149 1.27 5.45 9.79
CA VAL A 149 2.55 4.80 9.56
C VAL A 149 2.85 4.73 8.07
N SER A 150 4.11 4.76 7.73
CA SER A 150 4.58 4.60 6.35
C SER A 150 5.74 3.61 6.33
N GLU A 151 5.85 2.91 5.24
CA GLU A 151 6.88 1.94 4.92
C GLU A 151 7.80 2.54 3.87
N VAL A 152 9.09 2.35 3.99
CA VAL A 152 10.08 2.83 3.03
C VAL A 152 11.08 1.74 2.71
N ARG A 153 11.47 1.67 1.45
CA ARG A 153 12.59 0.85 1.00
C ARG A 153 13.87 1.66 1.11
N VAL A 154 14.84 1.16 1.84
CA VAL A 154 16.15 1.81 2.01
C VAL A 154 17.21 0.98 1.32
N GLY A 155 17.98 1.60 0.45
CA GLY A 155 19.15 1.01 -0.17
C GLY A 155 20.42 1.82 0.08
N ARG A 156 21.55 1.28 -0.34
CA ARG A 156 22.84 1.94 -0.22
C ARG A 156 23.52 1.98 -1.58
N VAL A 157 23.73 3.18 -2.12
CA VAL A 157 24.42 3.41 -3.39
C VAL A 157 25.64 4.28 -3.15
N ASN A 158 26.82 3.83 -3.57
CA ASN A 158 28.08 4.55 -3.39
C ASN A 158 28.35 5.01 -1.93
N GLY A 159 27.91 4.21 -0.94
CA GLY A 159 28.08 4.54 0.47
C GLY A 159 26.98 5.45 1.07
N GLN A 160 26.10 6.01 0.26
CA GLN A 160 24.98 6.86 0.70
C GLN A 160 23.67 6.07 0.77
N PHE A 161 22.85 6.34 1.79
CA PHE A 161 21.53 5.79 1.89
C PHE A 161 20.56 6.52 0.94
N VAL A 162 19.75 5.75 0.23
CA VAL A 162 18.72 6.25 -0.69
C VAL A 162 17.40 5.60 -0.35
N VAL A 163 16.30 6.35 -0.49
CA VAL A 163 14.97 5.92 -0.10
C VAL A 163 14.08 5.79 -1.35
N ASN A 164 13.37 4.66 -1.47
CA ASN A 164 12.37 4.41 -2.51
C ASN A 164 12.87 4.65 -3.94
N ARG A 165 14.11 4.24 -4.27
CA ARG A 165 14.66 4.31 -5.63
C ARG A 165 14.46 3.00 -6.38
N SER A 166 13.98 3.09 -7.61
CA SER A 166 13.80 1.94 -8.50
C SER A 166 15.12 1.30 -8.97
N GLU A 167 16.18 2.08 -9.00
CA GLU A 167 17.52 1.64 -9.46
C GLU A 167 18.14 0.58 -8.54
N GLU A 168 17.72 0.50 -7.28
CA GLU A 168 18.19 -0.52 -6.34
C GLU A 168 17.89 -1.94 -6.79
N ARG A 169 16.81 -2.16 -7.50
CA ARG A 169 16.50 -3.48 -8.09
C ARG A 169 17.54 -3.95 -9.09
N ARG A 170 18.25 -3.02 -9.75
CA ARG A 170 19.32 -3.33 -10.71
C ARG A 170 20.64 -3.60 -10.01
N VAL A 171 20.96 -2.82 -8.99
CA VAL A 171 22.21 -2.99 -8.22
C VAL A 171 22.23 -4.31 -7.45
N GLY A 172 21.08 -4.75 -6.90
CA GLY A 172 20.96 -6.05 -6.24
C GLY A 172 21.04 -7.27 -7.18
N LYS A 173 20.86 -7.06 -8.50
CA LYS A 173 21.09 -8.12 -9.52
C LYS A 173 22.53 -8.19 -10.01
N GLU A 174 23.29 -7.12 -9.86
CA GLU A 174 24.70 -7.04 -10.23
C GLU A 174 25.65 -7.37 -9.07
N CYS A 175 25.15 -7.41 -7.85
CA CYS A 175 25.91 -7.86 -6.71
C CYS A 175 25.91 -9.38 -6.69
N ASP A 176 27.00 -9.90 -7.21
CA ASP A 176 27.65 -11.14 -6.86
C ASP A 176 27.49 -12.34 -7.81
N PRO A 177 28.48 -12.50 -8.74
CA PRO A 177 28.71 -13.79 -9.37
C PRO A 177 29.22 -14.86 -8.39
N ALA A 178 29.54 -14.53 -7.13
CA ALA A 178 30.03 -15.45 -6.11
C ALA A 178 28.93 -16.10 -5.25
N CYS A 179 27.66 -15.72 -5.40
CA CYS A 179 26.51 -16.39 -4.79
C CYS A 179 25.83 -17.40 -5.71
N ARG A 180 26.61 -18.11 -6.56
CA ARG A 180 26.14 -19.28 -7.30
C ARG A 180 26.61 -20.55 -6.64
#